data_7e08d4b678fb82be76b5deae888e7cb7
#
_entry.id   7e08d4b678fb82be76b5deae888e7cb7
#
_cell.length_a   1.000
_cell.length_b   1.000
_cell.length_c   1.000
_cell.angle_alpha   90.00
_cell.angle_beta   90.00
_cell.angle_gamma   90.00
#
_symmetry.space_group_name_H-M   'P 1'
#
loop_
_entity.id
_entity.type
_entity.pdbx_description
1 polymer ?
#
loop_
_entity_poly.entity_id
_entity_poly.type
_entity_poly.pdbx_seq_one_letter_code
_entity_poly.pdbx_strand_id
1 'polypeptide(L)'
;MAEQIAGSQARSNKWGGVFASLPAFDLAPTRTALVIVDLQYLDAHRDYGMGAEAKRRGTEEKYDYYFSRIENVVVPNIQKLQQLCRQRGIEVIFMRIASLVKDCRDVSAVHKRLRLFAPSGSKEAEILEEIKPIENELVITKGCSGAFNGSNLDQILANLGIKTLMFAGVVTNYCVETSVRDAGDRDYDVILIDDGCAAFTPQQHRFALEILNDCYCKVMTTDEVIAFIETAIEAQPRTPLATTR
;
A
#
# COMPACT_ATOMS: atom_id res chain seq x y z
N MET A 1 -14.46 23.28 -16.94
CA MET A 1 -13.48 23.11 -15.83
C MET A 1 -13.06 21.67 -15.60
N ALA A 2 -13.25 20.76 -16.56
CA ALA A 2 -12.81 19.36 -16.50
C ALA A 2 -11.51 19.08 -17.27
N GLU A 3 -10.89 20.10 -17.86
CA GLU A 3 -9.72 19.95 -18.73
C GLU A 3 -8.38 20.36 -18.10
N GLN A 4 -8.33 20.74 -16.83
CA GLN A 4 -7.10 21.21 -16.17
C GLN A 4 -6.47 20.21 -15.19
N ILE A 5 -6.97 18.97 -15.11
CA ILE A 5 -6.30 17.86 -14.37
C ILE A 5 -5.41 17.01 -15.33
N ALA A 6 -5.12 17.52 -16.51
CA ALA A 6 -4.23 16.91 -17.49
C ALA A 6 -2.76 17.27 -17.25
N GLY A 7 -2.29 17.24 -16.02
CA GLY A 7 -0.88 17.50 -15.64
C GLY A 7 -0.01 16.27 -15.43
N SER A 8 -0.55 15.07 -15.31
CA SER A 8 0.22 13.84 -15.49
C SER A 8 0.25 13.54 -16.99
N GLN A 9 1.44 13.39 -17.56
CA GLN A 9 1.57 12.77 -18.89
C GLN A 9 0.68 11.53 -18.86
N ALA A 10 -0.40 11.54 -19.66
CA ALA A 10 -1.35 10.44 -19.73
C ALA A 10 -0.53 9.15 -19.82
N ARG A 11 -0.49 8.39 -18.71
CA ARG A 11 0.14 7.07 -18.69
C ARG A 11 -0.70 6.26 -19.66
N SER A 12 -0.28 6.26 -20.93
CA SER A 12 -1.06 5.77 -22.05
C SER A 12 -1.46 4.34 -21.75
N ASN A 13 -2.77 4.06 -21.82
CA ASN A 13 -3.27 2.70 -21.87
C ASN A 13 -2.49 1.94 -22.95
N LYS A 14 -1.56 1.08 -22.55
CA LYS A 14 -0.68 0.29 -23.45
C LYS A 14 -1.47 -0.60 -24.41
N TRP A 15 -2.74 -0.83 -24.12
CA TRP A 15 -3.62 -1.69 -24.88
C TRP A 15 -4.26 -0.97 -26.08
N GLY A 16 -3.87 0.29 -26.36
CA GLY A 16 -4.27 1.03 -27.57
C GLY A 16 -5.78 1.14 -27.77
N GLY A 17 -6.56 1.17 -26.68
CA GLY A 17 -8.02 1.25 -26.76
C GLY A 17 -8.73 -0.09 -27.03
N VAL A 18 -8.02 -1.21 -27.01
CA VAL A 18 -8.62 -2.56 -27.15
C VAL A 18 -9.50 -2.89 -25.94
N PHE A 19 -9.09 -2.45 -24.75
CA PHE A 19 -9.84 -2.62 -23.51
C PHE A 19 -10.40 -1.29 -23.03
N ALA A 20 -11.56 -1.33 -22.39
CA ALA A 20 -12.15 -0.17 -21.73
C ALA A 20 -11.26 0.28 -20.56
N SER A 21 -11.18 1.59 -20.36
CA SER A 21 -10.55 2.16 -19.16
C SER A 21 -11.35 1.77 -17.91
N LEU A 22 -10.67 1.73 -16.76
CA LEU A 22 -11.33 1.54 -15.48
C LEU A 22 -12.40 2.61 -15.26
N PRO A 23 -13.54 2.27 -14.63
CA PRO A 23 -14.60 3.23 -14.31
C PRO A 23 -14.09 4.30 -13.33
N ALA A 24 -14.90 5.32 -13.11
CA ALA A 24 -14.67 6.26 -12.03
C ALA A 24 -14.87 5.56 -10.68
N PHE A 25 -13.95 5.78 -9.74
CA PHE A 25 -14.00 5.18 -8.41
C PHE A 25 -14.84 6.03 -7.44
N ASP A 26 -15.53 5.35 -6.54
CA ASP A 26 -16.22 5.98 -5.41
C ASP A 26 -15.27 6.06 -4.21
N LEU A 27 -14.81 7.27 -3.86
CA LEU A 27 -13.97 7.52 -2.70
C LEU A 27 -14.77 8.01 -1.48
N ALA A 28 -15.95 7.43 -1.25
CA ALA A 28 -16.65 7.69 0.00
C ALA A 28 -15.76 7.29 1.19
N PRO A 29 -15.46 8.19 2.14
CA PRO A 29 -14.51 7.91 3.24
C PRO A 29 -14.84 6.63 4.01
N THR A 30 -16.12 6.39 4.29
CA THR A 30 -16.60 5.20 5.04
C THR A 30 -16.49 3.90 4.25
N ARG A 31 -16.13 3.94 2.98
CA ARG A 31 -16.01 2.78 2.08
C ARG A 31 -14.60 2.67 1.46
N THR A 32 -13.68 3.50 1.93
CA THR A 32 -12.31 3.57 1.43
C THR A 32 -11.33 3.19 2.53
N ALA A 33 -10.27 2.45 2.19
CA ALA A 33 -9.18 2.15 3.10
C ALA A 33 -7.81 2.42 2.46
N LEU A 34 -6.89 2.97 3.25
CA LEU A 34 -5.46 3.03 2.94
C LEU A 34 -4.80 1.75 3.48
N VAL A 35 -4.24 0.94 2.59
CA VAL A 35 -3.54 -0.30 2.92
C VAL A 35 -2.04 -0.11 2.76
N ILE A 36 -1.32 -0.06 3.87
CA ILE A 36 0.14 0.13 3.92
C ILE A 36 0.81 -1.23 4.03
N VAL A 37 1.55 -1.61 2.99
CA VAL A 37 2.13 -2.96 2.84
C VAL A 37 3.60 -2.96 3.24
N ASP A 38 3.94 -3.77 4.24
CA ASP A 38 5.29 -4.19 4.65
C ASP A 38 6.30 -3.03 4.90
N LEU A 39 5.86 -1.83 5.28
CA LEU A 39 6.75 -0.78 5.76
C LEU A 39 7.13 -1.05 7.22
N GLN A 40 7.94 -2.07 7.40
CA GLN A 40 8.38 -2.65 8.68
C GLN A 40 9.90 -2.80 8.74
N TYR A 41 10.44 -3.08 9.92
CA TYR A 41 11.89 -3.23 10.12
C TYR A 41 12.50 -4.44 9.38
N LEU A 42 11.71 -5.42 8.93
CA LEU A 42 12.21 -6.59 8.19
C LEU A 42 12.86 -6.20 6.86
N ASP A 43 12.20 -5.38 6.06
CA ASP A 43 12.58 -5.12 4.66
C ASP A 43 12.57 -3.63 4.25
N ALA A 44 12.15 -2.74 5.13
CA ALA A 44 12.08 -1.31 4.86
C ALA A 44 13.05 -0.44 5.69
N HIS A 45 13.96 -1.03 6.46
CA HIS A 45 14.91 -0.31 7.30
C HIS A 45 16.37 -0.71 7.01
N ARG A 46 17.27 0.30 6.89
CA ARG A 46 18.70 0.09 6.54
C ARG A 46 19.49 -0.75 7.55
N ASP A 47 19.12 -0.70 8.83
CA ASP A 47 19.90 -1.27 9.93
C ASP A 47 19.30 -2.56 10.50
N TYR A 48 18.14 -2.99 9.97
CA TYR A 48 17.44 -4.20 10.42
C TYR A 48 17.17 -5.15 9.26
N GLY A 49 16.77 -6.37 9.56
CA GLY A 49 16.31 -7.35 8.60
C GLY A 49 17.19 -7.45 7.34
N MET A 50 16.61 -7.13 6.19
CA MET A 50 17.29 -7.18 4.89
C MET A 50 18.46 -6.17 4.82
N GLY A 51 18.31 -4.98 5.37
CA GLY A 51 19.38 -3.97 5.38
C GLY A 51 20.58 -4.39 6.21
N ALA A 52 20.36 -4.94 7.40
CA ALA A 52 21.43 -5.50 8.24
C ALA A 52 22.15 -6.66 7.55
N GLU A 53 21.40 -7.53 6.87
CA GLU A 53 21.98 -8.67 6.13
C GLU A 53 22.80 -8.18 4.91
N ALA A 54 22.33 -7.16 4.20
CA ALA A 54 23.08 -6.55 3.11
C ALA A 54 24.42 -5.98 3.61
N LYS A 55 24.43 -5.25 4.73
CA LYS A 55 25.67 -4.75 5.39
C LYS A 55 26.60 -5.88 5.78
N ARG A 56 26.07 -6.94 6.41
CA ARG A 56 26.87 -8.10 6.80
C ARG A 56 27.56 -8.77 5.61
N ARG A 57 26.97 -8.69 4.42
CA ARG A 57 27.50 -9.25 3.15
C ARG A 57 28.36 -8.26 2.36
N GLY A 58 28.46 -6.99 2.76
CA GLY A 58 29.12 -5.94 1.98
C GLY A 58 28.43 -5.67 0.64
N THR A 59 27.09 -5.70 0.61
CA THR A 59 26.27 -5.50 -0.59
C THR A 59 25.25 -4.38 -0.43
N GLU A 60 25.37 -3.57 0.61
CA GLU A 60 24.45 -2.48 0.96
C GLU A 60 24.27 -1.46 -0.17
N GLU A 61 25.32 -1.16 -0.92
CA GLU A 61 25.27 -0.22 -2.05
C GLU A 61 24.22 -0.62 -3.11
N LYS A 62 23.95 -1.94 -3.26
CA LYS A 62 22.95 -2.44 -4.22
C LYS A 62 21.52 -2.06 -3.85
N TYR A 63 21.29 -1.74 -2.58
CA TYR A 63 19.99 -1.39 -2.02
C TYR A 63 19.87 0.09 -1.67
N ASP A 64 20.90 0.90 -1.99
CA ASP A 64 20.93 2.30 -1.60
C ASP A 64 19.78 3.11 -2.20
N TYR A 65 19.47 2.91 -3.48
CA TYR A 65 18.31 3.52 -4.12
C TYR A 65 16.99 3.14 -3.40
N TYR A 66 16.83 1.88 -3.05
CA TYR A 66 15.62 1.37 -2.40
C TYR A 66 15.37 2.03 -1.04
N PHE A 67 16.36 1.98 -0.17
CA PHE A 67 16.24 2.58 1.15
C PHE A 67 16.15 4.10 1.09
N SER A 68 16.92 4.75 0.22
CA SER A 68 16.84 6.21 0.02
C SER A 68 15.46 6.64 -0.47
N ARG A 69 14.83 5.88 -1.36
CA ARG A 69 13.46 6.15 -1.79
C ARG A 69 12.45 5.98 -0.66
N ILE A 70 12.60 4.93 0.16
CA ILE A 70 11.73 4.72 1.32
C ILE A 70 11.84 5.90 2.28
N GLU A 71 13.05 6.27 2.67
CA GLU A 71 13.34 7.30 3.66
C GLU A 71 12.91 8.71 3.20
N ASN A 72 13.18 9.06 1.95
CA ASN A 72 13.05 10.43 1.46
C ASN A 72 11.76 10.69 0.64
N VAL A 73 11.08 9.63 0.20
CA VAL A 73 9.87 9.77 -0.64
C VAL A 73 8.69 9.03 -0.02
N VAL A 74 8.82 7.71 0.19
CA VAL A 74 7.69 6.87 0.59
C VAL A 74 7.18 7.25 1.97
N VAL A 75 8.05 7.24 2.98
CA VAL A 75 7.66 7.53 4.38
C VAL A 75 7.03 8.92 4.51
N PRO A 76 7.59 10.02 3.98
CA PRO A 76 6.96 11.33 4.04
C PRO A 76 5.58 11.38 3.38
N ASN A 77 5.38 10.70 2.26
CA ASN A 77 4.10 10.65 1.57
C ASN A 77 3.07 9.80 2.32
N ILE A 78 3.48 8.68 2.90
CA ILE A 78 2.61 7.88 3.79
C ILE A 78 2.15 8.72 4.99
N GLN A 79 3.03 9.50 5.60
CA GLN A 79 2.66 10.37 6.72
C GLN A 79 1.57 11.38 6.33
N LYS A 80 1.68 12.01 5.14
CA LYS A 80 0.63 12.91 4.60
C LYS A 80 -0.70 12.18 4.42
N LEU A 81 -0.65 10.99 3.81
CA LEU A 81 -1.85 10.18 3.56
C LEU A 81 -2.51 9.71 4.87
N GLN A 82 -1.73 9.22 5.83
CA GLN A 82 -2.23 8.84 7.14
C GLN A 82 -2.94 10.01 7.84
N GLN A 83 -2.31 11.18 7.81
CA GLN A 83 -2.90 12.38 8.40
C GLN A 83 -4.25 12.71 7.77
N LEU A 84 -4.35 12.71 6.43
CA LEU A 84 -5.60 12.95 5.73
C LEU A 84 -6.64 11.87 6.04
N CYS A 85 -6.28 10.60 5.94
CA CYS A 85 -7.19 9.48 6.21
C CYS A 85 -7.77 9.55 7.62
N ARG A 86 -6.93 9.79 8.63
CA ARG A 86 -7.34 9.96 10.03
C ARG A 86 -8.29 11.15 10.21
N GLN A 87 -8.02 12.27 9.55
CA GLN A 87 -8.89 13.47 9.60
C GLN A 87 -10.25 13.26 8.90
N ARG A 88 -10.31 12.41 7.90
CA ARG A 88 -11.51 12.17 7.07
C ARG A 88 -12.25 10.89 7.45
N GLY A 89 -11.80 10.13 8.43
CA GLY A 89 -12.41 8.87 8.83
C GLY A 89 -12.28 7.76 7.79
N ILE A 90 -11.21 7.82 6.98
CA ILE A 90 -10.82 6.75 6.06
C ILE A 90 -10.02 5.72 6.85
N GLU A 91 -10.34 4.44 6.70
CA GLU A 91 -9.66 3.36 7.41
C GLU A 91 -8.18 3.27 7.02
N VAL A 92 -7.29 3.09 8.01
CA VAL A 92 -5.86 2.86 7.80
C VAL A 92 -5.50 1.47 8.27
N ILE A 93 -5.01 0.63 7.36
CA ILE A 93 -4.69 -0.78 7.59
C ILE A 93 -3.23 -1.02 7.29
N PHE A 94 -2.53 -1.62 8.23
CA PHE A 94 -1.13 -2.03 8.05
C PHE A 94 -1.06 -3.53 7.81
N MET A 95 -0.39 -3.91 6.73
CA MET A 95 0.01 -5.29 6.46
C MET A 95 1.48 -5.46 6.85
N ARG A 96 1.80 -6.56 7.51
CA ARG A 96 3.19 -6.89 7.83
C ARG A 96 3.49 -8.36 7.62
N ILE A 97 4.71 -8.67 7.20
CA ILE A 97 5.23 -10.04 7.18
C ILE A 97 5.66 -10.40 8.60
N ALA A 98 4.97 -11.34 9.22
CA ALA A 98 5.41 -11.91 10.48
C ALA A 98 4.87 -13.32 10.63
N SER A 99 5.57 -14.12 11.44
CA SER A 99 5.10 -15.42 11.88
C SER A 99 4.17 -15.27 13.09
N LEU A 100 3.19 -16.14 13.21
CA LEU A 100 2.35 -16.27 14.40
C LEU A 100 3.10 -16.95 15.55
N VAL A 101 4.19 -17.68 15.24
CA VAL A 101 5.00 -18.42 16.19
C VAL A 101 6.48 -18.08 16.08
N LYS A 102 7.23 -18.27 17.16
CA LYS A 102 8.65 -17.86 17.23
C LYS A 102 9.58 -18.63 16.29
N ASP A 103 9.24 -19.88 15.96
CA ASP A 103 10.04 -20.74 15.08
C ASP A 103 9.73 -20.56 13.59
N CYS A 104 8.81 -19.66 13.25
CA CYS A 104 8.44 -19.29 11.88
C CYS A 104 8.01 -20.48 10.99
N ARG A 105 7.45 -21.56 11.58
CA ARG A 105 7.04 -22.73 10.81
C ARG A 105 5.82 -22.49 9.93
N ASP A 106 5.01 -21.47 10.22
CA ASP A 106 3.77 -21.08 9.57
C ASP A 106 3.95 -20.20 8.33
N VAL A 107 5.15 -19.64 8.08
CA VAL A 107 5.39 -18.81 6.89
C VAL A 107 5.53 -19.67 5.63
N SER A 108 5.26 -19.07 4.48
CA SER A 108 5.29 -19.76 3.18
C SER A 108 6.67 -20.35 2.85
N ALA A 109 6.70 -21.39 2.02
CA ALA A 109 7.95 -22.00 1.56
C ALA A 109 8.85 -21.02 0.79
N VAL A 110 8.23 -20.07 0.05
CA VAL A 110 8.95 -19.00 -0.66
C VAL A 110 9.67 -18.10 0.35
N HIS A 111 8.97 -17.63 1.38
CA HIS A 111 9.57 -16.77 2.41
C HIS A 111 10.65 -17.48 3.21
N LYS A 112 10.47 -18.78 3.54
CA LYS A 112 11.52 -19.59 4.16
C LYS A 112 12.79 -19.67 3.29
N ARG A 113 12.62 -19.94 1.99
CA ARG A 113 13.73 -20.00 1.04
C ARG A 113 14.46 -18.67 0.89
N LEU A 114 13.71 -17.57 0.86
CA LEU A 114 14.26 -16.21 0.76
C LEU A 114 14.80 -15.68 2.09
N ARG A 115 14.54 -16.37 3.20
CA ARG A 115 14.81 -15.90 4.58
C ARG A 115 14.13 -14.55 4.87
N LEU A 116 12.99 -14.33 4.26
CA LEU A 116 12.17 -13.14 4.43
C LEU A 116 11.02 -13.45 5.37
N PHE A 117 11.29 -13.44 6.65
CA PHE A 117 10.30 -13.68 7.71
C PHE A 117 10.74 -13.03 9.01
N ALA A 118 9.78 -12.63 9.82
CA ALA A 118 10.00 -12.06 11.14
C ALA A 118 9.35 -12.95 12.20
N PRO A 119 10.09 -13.41 13.21
CA PRO A 119 9.50 -14.13 14.34
C PRO A 119 8.44 -13.29 15.07
N SER A 120 7.45 -13.95 15.63
CA SER A 120 6.44 -13.26 16.46
C SER A 120 7.11 -12.47 17.58
N GLY A 121 6.79 -11.17 17.64
CA GLY A 121 7.31 -10.25 18.67
C GLY A 121 8.75 -9.77 18.45
N SER A 122 9.37 -10.05 17.30
CA SER A 122 10.67 -9.48 16.96
C SER A 122 10.57 -8.03 16.47
N LYS A 123 11.70 -7.31 16.52
CA LYS A 123 11.78 -5.93 16.01
C LYS A 123 11.47 -5.87 14.51
N GLU A 124 11.90 -6.88 13.76
CA GLU A 124 11.64 -7.00 12.33
C GLU A 124 10.15 -7.07 11.99
N ALA A 125 9.30 -7.54 12.91
CA ALA A 125 7.85 -7.59 12.74
C ALA A 125 7.15 -6.25 13.04
N GLU A 126 7.85 -5.26 13.58
CA GLU A 126 7.25 -3.96 13.88
C GLU A 126 7.19 -3.07 12.64
N ILE A 127 6.11 -2.28 12.53
CA ILE A 127 5.99 -1.19 11.56
C ILE A 127 7.02 -0.10 11.90
N LEU A 128 7.55 0.57 10.89
CA LEU A 128 8.51 1.68 11.06
C LEU A 128 7.94 2.74 12.01
N GLU A 129 8.77 3.23 12.92
CA GLU A 129 8.38 4.21 13.95
C GLU A 129 7.79 5.48 13.37
N GLU A 130 8.30 5.93 12.22
CA GLU A 130 7.90 7.16 11.55
C GLU A 130 6.45 7.16 11.06
N ILE A 131 5.88 5.95 10.86
CA ILE A 131 4.53 5.74 10.33
C ILE A 131 3.72 4.79 11.20
N LYS A 132 4.12 4.60 12.43
CA LYS A 132 3.49 3.64 13.34
C LYS A 132 1.97 3.82 13.43
N PRO A 133 1.23 2.71 13.59
CA PRO A 133 -0.19 2.76 13.82
C PRO A 133 -0.52 3.52 15.12
N ILE A 134 -1.66 4.20 15.13
CA ILE A 134 -2.26 4.75 16.34
C ILE A 134 -3.24 3.74 16.94
N GLU A 135 -3.76 4.04 18.14
CA GLU A 135 -4.77 3.20 18.80
C GLU A 135 -5.97 2.95 17.90
N ASN A 136 -6.42 1.70 17.85
CA ASN A 136 -7.52 1.18 17.02
C ASN A 136 -7.27 1.06 15.51
N GLU A 137 -6.08 1.39 15.00
CA GLU A 137 -5.73 1.06 13.62
C GLU A 137 -5.37 -0.43 13.48
N LEU A 138 -5.75 -1.03 12.37
CA LEU A 138 -5.59 -2.45 12.12
C LEU A 138 -4.16 -2.79 11.68
N VAL A 139 -3.50 -3.70 12.39
CA VAL A 139 -2.22 -4.29 12.00
C VAL A 139 -2.42 -5.76 11.71
N ILE A 140 -2.39 -6.14 10.44
CA ILE A 140 -2.70 -7.49 9.98
C ILE A 140 -1.41 -8.21 9.60
N THR A 141 -1.21 -9.38 10.16
CA THR A 141 -0.05 -10.22 9.88
C THR A 141 -0.34 -11.18 8.72
N LYS A 142 0.64 -11.32 7.82
CA LYS A 142 0.61 -12.26 6.72
C LYS A 142 1.90 -13.09 6.67
N GLY A 143 1.78 -14.38 6.33
CA GLY A 143 2.91 -15.31 6.20
C GLY A 143 3.40 -15.51 4.76
N CYS A 144 2.96 -14.67 3.82
CA CYS A 144 3.31 -14.72 2.39
C CYS A 144 3.27 -13.34 1.76
N SER A 145 3.57 -13.20 0.46
CA SER A 145 3.64 -11.91 -0.22
C SER A 145 2.30 -11.20 -0.33
N GLY A 146 1.25 -11.87 -0.83
CA GLY A 146 -0.07 -11.26 -1.05
C GLY A 146 -0.81 -10.99 0.25
N ALA A 147 -1.43 -9.81 0.36
CA ALA A 147 -2.18 -9.40 1.53
C ALA A 147 -3.40 -10.30 1.78
N PHE A 148 -4.07 -10.76 0.73
CA PHE A 148 -5.28 -11.57 0.82
C PHE A 148 -4.98 -13.07 1.04
N ASN A 149 -3.86 -13.57 0.53
CA ASN A 149 -3.56 -15.00 0.54
C ASN A 149 -3.11 -15.55 1.90
N GLY A 150 -2.57 -14.72 2.75
CA GLY A 150 -2.00 -15.17 4.04
C GLY A 150 -2.58 -14.48 5.25
N SER A 151 -3.77 -13.87 5.11
CA SER A 151 -4.42 -13.14 6.19
C SER A 151 -5.95 -13.20 6.07
N ASN A 152 -6.62 -12.59 7.02
CA ASN A 152 -8.08 -12.40 7.02
C ASN A 152 -8.50 -11.01 6.49
N LEU A 153 -7.67 -10.35 5.69
CA LEU A 153 -7.94 -8.99 5.18
C LEU A 153 -9.28 -8.91 4.46
N ASP A 154 -9.57 -9.85 3.56
CA ASP A 154 -10.81 -9.86 2.77
C ASP A 154 -12.07 -9.86 3.66
N GLN A 155 -12.09 -10.70 4.69
CA GLN A 155 -13.20 -10.74 5.65
C GLN A 155 -13.33 -9.44 6.44
N ILE A 156 -12.20 -8.84 6.84
CA ILE A 156 -12.18 -7.56 7.55
C ILE A 156 -12.75 -6.45 6.66
N LEU A 157 -12.29 -6.34 5.42
CA LEU A 157 -12.77 -5.35 4.46
C LEU A 157 -14.28 -5.49 4.19
N ALA A 158 -14.74 -6.73 4.04
CA ALA A 158 -16.16 -7.02 3.88
C ALA A 158 -16.99 -6.58 5.09
N ASN A 159 -16.52 -6.87 6.31
CA ASN A 159 -17.19 -6.48 7.55
C ASN A 159 -17.23 -4.94 7.72
N LEU A 160 -16.22 -4.23 7.26
CA LEU A 160 -16.14 -2.77 7.28
C LEU A 160 -16.91 -2.11 6.11
N GLY A 161 -17.39 -2.90 5.14
CA GLY A 161 -18.08 -2.39 3.95
C GLY A 161 -17.19 -1.65 2.98
N ILE A 162 -15.87 -1.88 3.03
CA ILE A 162 -14.89 -1.25 2.16
C ILE A 162 -15.09 -1.71 0.71
N LYS A 163 -14.95 -0.77 -0.22
CA LYS A 163 -15.05 -0.99 -1.68
C LYS A 163 -13.83 -0.46 -2.42
N THR A 164 -13.21 0.59 -1.93
CA THR A 164 -12.05 1.21 -2.56
C THR A 164 -10.82 1.03 -1.69
N LEU A 165 -9.73 0.57 -2.30
CA LEU A 165 -8.45 0.32 -1.64
C LEU A 165 -7.36 1.20 -2.24
N MET A 166 -6.68 1.94 -1.41
CA MET A 166 -5.47 2.69 -1.77
C MET A 166 -4.27 1.94 -1.26
N PHE A 167 -3.45 1.38 -2.16
CA PHE A 167 -2.25 0.63 -1.79
C PHE A 167 -1.00 1.48 -1.83
N ALA A 168 -0.19 1.37 -0.78
CA ALA A 168 1.15 1.92 -0.68
C ALA A 168 2.06 0.93 0.05
N GLY A 169 3.38 1.11 -0.05
CA GLY A 169 4.36 0.28 0.67
C GLY A 169 5.36 -0.44 -0.22
N VAL A 170 5.84 -1.57 0.25
CA VAL A 170 6.95 -2.29 -0.37
C VAL A 170 6.70 -3.81 -0.49
N VAL A 171 7.39 -4.47 -1.39
CA VAL A 171 8.15 -3.96 -2.54
C VAL A 171 7.18 -3.86 -3.70
N THR A 172 7.25 -2.79 -4.50
CA THR A 172 6.25 -2.47 -5.54
C THR A 172 5.90 -3.67 -6.42
N ASN A 173 6.93 -4.36 -6.96
CA ASN A 173 6.78 -5.50 -7.89
C ASN A 173 6.69 -6.87 -7.18
N TYR A 174 6.48 -6.92 -5.86
CA TYR A 174 6.29 -8.16 -5.08
C TYR A 174 5.00 -8.08 -4.26
N CYS A 175 5.11 -7.77 -2.97
CA CYS A 175 3.96 -7.80 -2.06
C CYS A 175 2.87 -6.81 -2.47
N VAL A 176 3.24 -5.61 -2.93
CA VAL A 176 2.27 -4.60 -3.37
C VAL A 176 1.57 -5.06 -4.65
N GLU A 177 2.32 -5.41 -5.70
CA GLU A 177 1.73 -5.89 -6.97
C GLU A 177 0.83 -7.09 -6.77
N THR A 178 1.27 -8.10 -5.99
CA THR A 178 0.45 -9.28 -5.70
C THR A 178 -0.86 -8.88 -5.02
N SER A 179 -0.81 -7.96 -4.06
CA SER A 179 -2.00 -7.50 -3.33
C SER A 179 -2.94 -6.68 -4.21
N VAL A 180 -2.41 -5.85 -5.09
CA VAL A 180 -3.19 -5.05 -6.05
C VAL A 180 -3.93 -5.94 -7.05
N ARG A 181 -3.28 -6.97 -7.61
CA ARG A 181 -3.91 -7.94 -8.51
C ARG A 181 -5.02 -8.72 -7.80
N ASP A 182 -4.72 -9.24 -6.61
CA ASP A 182 -5.69 -9.95 -5.77
C ASP A 182 -6.92 -9.07 -5.44
N ALA A 183 -6.72 -7.78 -5.17
CA ALA A 183 -7.80 -6.84 -4.90
C ALA A 183 -8.67 -6.60 -6.14
N GLY A 184 -8.05 -6.37 -7.30
CA GLY A 184 -8.78 -6.20 -8.56
C GLY A 184 -9.60 -7.43 -8.93
N ASP A 185 -9.05 -8.64 -8.76
CA ASP A 185 -9.75 -9.91 -9.01
C ASP A 185 -10.88 -10.20 -8.00
N ARG A 186 -10.97 -9.40 -6.90
CA ARG A 186 -12.05 -9.43 -5.89
C ARG A 186 -13.06 -8.30 -6.02
N ASP A 187 -13.06 -7.61 -7.17
CA ASP A 187 -13.97 -6.51 -7.46
C ASP A 187 -13.84 -5.29 -6.53
N TYR A 188 -12.64 -5.05 -5.95
CA TYR A 188 -12.33 -3.78 -5.32
C TYR A 188 -11.93 -2.74 -6.36
N ASP A 189 -12.36 -1.50 -6.16
CA ASP A 189 -11.77 -0.33 -6.81
C ASP A 189 -10.37 -0.09 -6.23
N VAL A 190 -9.34 -0.10 -7.07
CA VAL A 190 -7.95 -0.07 -6.56
C VAL A 190 -7.20 1.15 -7.07
N ILE A 191 -6.59 1.88 -6.14
CA ILE A 191 -5.60 2.94 -6.41
C ILE A 191 -4.25 2.44 -5.92
N LEU A 192 -3.22 2.52 -6.77
CA LEU A 192 -1.84 2.26 -6.42
C LEU A 192 -1.08 3.59 -6.36
N ILE A 193 -0.48 3.89 -5.21
CA ILE A 193 0.18 5.17 -4.96
C ILE A 193 1.64 5.08 -5.38
N ASP A 194 1.99 5.71 -6.51
CA ASP A 194 3.33 5.67 -7.12
C ASP A 194 4.44 6.07 -6.13
N ASP A 195 4.35 7.29 -5.62
CA ASP A 195 5.32 7.87 -4.69
C ASP A 195 5.10 7.42 -3.22
N GLY A 196 4.12 6.56 -3.00
CA GLY A 196 3.91 5.78 -1.79
C GLY A 196 4.54 4.38 -1.83
N CYS A 197 5.24 4.02 -2.93
CA CYS A 197 5.83 2.70 -3.11
C CYS A 197 7.30 2.75 -3.49
N ALA A 198 8.04 1.66 -3.21
CA ALA A 198 9.42 1.47 -3.63
C ALA A 198 9.71 0.05 -4.13
N ALA A 199 10.58 -0.07 -5.13
CA ALA A 199 11.20 -1.31 -5.57
C ALA A 199 12.73 -1.19 -5.52
N PHE A 200 13.44 -2.31 -5.69
CA PHE A 200 14.92 -2.31 -5.60
C PHE A 200 15.60 -1.45 -6.66
N THR A 201 14.94 -1.25 -7.81
CA THR A 201 15.44 -0.37 -8.87
C THR A 201 14.32 0.52 -9.44
N PRO A 202 14.66 1.71 -9.99
CA PRO A 202 13.68 2.55 -10.69
C PRO A 202 12.97 1.84 -11.83
N GLN A 203 13.67 0.95 -12.53
CA GLN A 203 13.11 0.20 -13.64
C GLN A 203 12.06 -0.80 -13.21
N GLN A 204 12.33 -1.58 -12.14
CA GLN A 204 11.37 -2.53 -11.57
C GLN A 204 10.11 -1.82 -11.09
N HIS A 205 10.29 -0.67 -10.41
CA HIS A 205 9.19 0.15 -9.95
C HIS A 205 8.31 0.60 -11.12
N ARG A 206 8.88 1.24 -12.15
CA ARG A 206 8.14 1.69 -13.33
C ARG A 206 7.40 0.55 -14.05
N PHE A 207 8.05 -0.59 -14.24
CA PHE A 207 7.40 -1.74 -14.90
C PHE A 207 6.18 -2.25 -14.14
N ALA A 208 6.28 -2.36 -12.83
CA ALA A 208 5.13 -2.78 -12.03
C ALA A 208 3.96 -1.80 -12.18
N LEU A 209 4.22 -0.49 -12.05
CA LEU A 209 3.19 0.53 -12.23
C LEU A 209 2.57 0.49 -13.63
N GLU A 210 3.40 0.38 -14.67
CA GLU A 210 2.95 0.33 -16.05
C GLU A 210 2.06 -0.88 -16.37
N ILE A 211 2.38 -2.04 -15.80
CA ILE A 211 1.61 -3.27 -16.03
C ILE A 211 0.27 -3.23 -15.31
N LEU A 212 0.23 -2.64 -14.12
CA LEU A 212 -0.95 -2.61 -13.28
C LEU A 212 -1.93 -1.51 -13.69
N ASN A 213 -1.42 -0.36 -14.18
CA ASN A 213 -2.25 0.81 -14.48
C ASN A 213 -3.28 0.53 -15.58
N ASP A 214 -4.51 0.97 -15.35
CA ASP A 214 -5.68 0.80 -16.22
C ASP A 214 -6.07 -0.67 -16.50
N CYS A 215 -5.46 -1.61 -15.77
CA CYS A 215 -5.82 -3.02 -15.82
C CYS A 215 -6.40 -3.47 -14.47
N TYR A 216 -5.61 -3.38 -13.42
CA TYR A 216 -6.00 -3.77 -12.06
C TYR A 216 -6.24 -2.59 -11.13
N CYS A 217 -5.66 -1.42 -11.45
CA CYS A 217 -5.73 -0.24 -10.58
C CYS A 217 -5.56 1.05 -11.39
N LYS A 218 -5.88 2.17 -10.75
CA LYS A 218 -5.39 3.50 -11.15
C LYS A 218 -4.11 3.81 -10.41
N VAL A 219 -3.05 4.12 -11.15
CA VAL A 219 -1.81 4.60 -10.56
C VAL A 219 -1.88 6.12 -10.42
N MET A 220 -1.72 6.60 -9.18
CA MET A 220 -1.81 8.02 -8.83
C MET A 220 -0.64 8.39 -7.92
N THR A 221 -0.25 9.66 -7.90
CA THR A 221 0.66 10.21 -6.90
C THR A 221 -0.09 10.51 -5.60
N THR A 222 0.63 10.70 -4.51
CA THR A 222 0.07 11.13 -3.23
C THR A 222 -0.76 12.41 -3.36
N ASP A 223 -0.25 13.42 -4.06
CA ASP A 223 -0.94 14.69 -4.21
C ASP A 223 -2.21 14.56 -5.08
N GLU A 224 -2.19 13.71 -6.12
CA GLU A 224 -3.38 13.39 -6.92
C GLU A 224 -4.45 12.68 -6.07
N VAL A 225 -4.06 11.74 -5.21
CA VAL A 225 -4.98 11.04 -4.31
C VAL A 225 -5.59 11.99 -3.29
N ILE A 226 -4.79 12.87 -2.70
CA ILE A 226 -5.27 13.89 -1.76
C ILE A 226 -6.32 14.79 -2.43
N ALA A 227 -6.01 15.33 -3.61
CA ALA A 227 -6.94 16.18 -4.37
C ALA A 227 -8.23 15.41 -4.74
N PHE A 228 -8.11 14.13 -5.08
CA PHE A 228 -9.25 13.29 -5.43
C PHE A 228 -10.18 13.05 -4.24
N ILE A 229 -9.61 12.73 -3.06
CA ILE A 229 -10.37 12.55 -1.81
C ILE A 229 -11.08 13.85 -1.41
N GLU A 230 -10.40 14.98 -1.45
CA GLU A 230 -10.98 16.28 -1.09
C GLU A 230 -12.15 16.66 -2.03
N THR A 231 -11.98 16.46 -3.33
CA THR A 231 -13.04 16.70 -4.33
C THR A 231 -14.25 15.78 -4.10
N ALA A 232 -14.01 14.51 -3.80
CA ALA A 232 -15.08 13.53 -3.54
C ALA A 232 -15.89 13.88 -2.28
N ILE A 233 -15.23 14.38 -1.25
CA ILE A 233 -15.88 14.81 0.01
C ILE A 233 -16.70 16.08 -0.21
N GLU A 234 -16.20 17.05 -0.98
CA GLU A 234 -16.92 18.29 -1.28
C GLU A 234 -18.18 18.04 -2.14
N ALA A 235 -18.14 17.03 -2.99
CA ALA A 235 -19.27 16.64 -3.85
C ALA A 235 -20.41 15.92 -3.09
N GLN A 236 -20.16 15.41 -1.87
CA GLN A 236 -21.20 14.77 -1.07
C GLN A 236 -22.16 15.83 -0.48
N PRO A 237 -23.49 15.67 -0.61
CA PRO A 237 -24.44 16.57 0.03
C PRO A 237 -24.23 16.53 1.54
N ARG A 238 -24.02 17.69 2.17
CA ARG A 238 -23.92 17.81 3.64
C ARG A 238 -25.23 17.33 4.24
N THR A 239 -25.23 16.14 4.79
CA THR A 239 -26.36 15.66 5.61
C THR A 239 -26.47 16.60 6.82
N PRO A 240 -27.63 17.26 7.08
CA PRO A 240 -27.77 18.09 8.25
C PRO A 240 -27.57 17.23 9.50
N LEU A 241 -26.75 17.69 10.44
CA LEU A 241 -26.61 17.08 11.75
C LEU A 241 -28.02 16.87 12.32
N ALA A 242 -28.40 15.62 12.55
CA ALA A 242 -29.61 15.31 13.27
C ALA A 242 -29.51 15.96 14.66
N THR A 243 -30.25 17.03 14.88
CA THR A 243 -30.46 17.61 16.20
C THR A 243 -31.16 16.56 17.05
N THR A 244 -30.40 15.84 17.85
CA THR A 244 -30.94 15.02 18.94
C THR A 244 -31.67 15.97 19.91
N ARG A 245 -32.98 15.84 19.95
CA ARG A 245 -33.84 16.38 21.01
C ARG A 245 -33.80 15.43 22.21
#